data_e64f0833d2a806f5303fa416be7ed587
#
_entry.id   e64f0833d2a806f5303fa416be7ed587
#
_cell.length_a   1.000
_cell.length_b   1.000
_cell.length_c   1.000
_cell.angle_alpha   90.00
_cell.angle_beta   90.00
_cell.angle_gamma   90.00
#
_symmetry.space_group_name_H-M   'P 1'
#
loop_
_entity.id
_entity.type
_entity.pdbx_description
1 polymer ?
#
loop_
_entity_poly.entity_id
_entity_poly.type
_entity_poly.pdbx_seq_one_letter_code
_entity_poly.pdbx_strand_id
1 'polypeptide(L)'
;MPRKPTLYIDIDDTIIAQVLPGSGFDLRPCVITQLAVLARVYDCCWLTMWPYREPRRPKARYDGMSIVTMMRCLYGTNINEQFRYAEWDRDHPEGKAGFVLREDAPKDWYWIEDPLFKYEQEALAAAGMLDRYICAEPRGPWGFLNAVNELFSRSGKSANDIKRVGGKPEWFDQVAIAGPSPHWPAAGGGPE
;
A
#
# COMPACT_ATOMS: atom_id res chain seq x y z
N MET A 1 18.98 -9.08 15.25
CA MET A 1 18.02 -7.95 15.23
C MET A 1 16.61 -8.54 15.33
N PRO A 2 15.67 -7.94 16.06
CA PRO A 2 14.30 -8.39 16.07
C PRO A 2 13.74 -8.36 14.63
N ARG A 3 12.91 -9.34 14.29
CA ARG A 3 12.26 -9.41 12.97
C ARG A 3 11.29 -8.24 12.83
N LYS A 4 11.30 -7.58 11.67
CA LYS A 4 10.32 -6.53 11.39
C LYS A 4 8.92 -7.15 11.27
N PRO A 5 7.86 -6.47 11.75
CA PRO A 5 6.50 -6.87 11.45
C PRO A 5 6.26 -6.88 9.95
N THR A 6 5.41 -7.78 9.46
CA THR A 6 5.02 -7.79 8.05
C THR A 6 3.93 -6.74 7.82
N LEU A 7 4.07 -5.98 6.74
CA LEU A 7 3.03 -5.04 6.30
C LEU A 7 2.56 -5.42 4.91
N TYR A 8 1.31 -5.85 4.80
CA TYR A 8 0.65 -6.06 3.53
C TYR A 8 0.07 -4.74 3.03
N ILE A 9 0.23 -4.45 1.74
CA ILE A 9 -0.22 -3.20 1.12
C ILE A 9 -0.89 -3.54 -0.21
N ASP A 10 -2.11 -3.04 -0.40
CA ASP A 10 -2.76 -3.07 -1.69
C ASP A 10 -2.36 -1.88 -2.57
N ILE A 11 -2.82 -1.89 -3.82
CA ILE A 11 -2.50 -0.86 -4.81
C ILE A 11 -3.75 -0.06 -5.19
N ASP A 12 -4.80 -0.75 -5.71
CA ASP A 12 -6.01 -0.09 -6.20
C ASP A 12 -6.72 0.64 -5.06
N ASP A 13 -7.15 1.86 -5.30
CA ASP A 13 -7.81 2.72 -4.32
C ASP A 13 -7.09 2.87 -2.95
N THR A 14 -5.93 2.25 -2.81
CA THR A 14 -5.04 2.33 -1.65
C THR A 14 -3.89 3.30 -1.89
N ILE A 15 -2.96 2.99 -2.79
CA ILE A 15 -1.83 3.88 -3.13
C ILE A 15 -2.05 4.66 -4.42
N ILE A 16 -2.86 4.14 -5.33
CA ILE A 16 -3.35 4.84 -6.51
C ILE A 16 -4.85 5.08 -6.37
N ALA A 17 -5.36 6.13 -6.95
CA ALA A 17 -6.79 6.40 -7.01
C ALA A 17 -7.16 7.17 -8.26
N GLN A 18 -8.42 7.08 -8.66
CA GLN A 18 -8.95 7.89 -9.73
C GLN A 18 -9.08 9.34 -9.27
N VAL A 19 -8.41 10.26 -9.95
CA VAL A 19 -8.40 11.69 -9.59
C VAL A 19 -9.72 12.36 -9.92
N LEU A 20 -10.25 12.06 -11.10
CA LEU A 20 -11.53 12.56 -11.60
C LEU A 20 -12.29 11.44 -12.29
N PRO A 21 -13.63 11.42 -12.27
CA PRO A 21 -14.42 10.45 -13.02
C PRO A 21 -14.02 10.42 -14.50
N GLY A 22 -13.63 9.24 -15.01
CA GLY A 22 -13.16 9.03 -16.38
C GLY A 22 -11.70 9.41 -16.65
N SER A 23 -10.97 9.93 -15.68
CA SER A 23 -9.51 10.08 -15.75
C SER A 23 -8.80 8.74 -15.47
N GLY A 24 -7.51 8.68 -15.80
CA GLY A 24 -6.65 7.57 -15.37
C GLY A 24 -6.43 7.56 -13.84
N PHE A 25 -5.78 6.53 -13.37
CA PHE A 25 -5.31 6.44 -11.98
C PHE A 25 -3.99 7.19 -11.82
N ASP A 26 -3.79 7.80 -10.66
CA ASP A 26 -2.54 8.43 -10.27
C ASP A 26 -2.17 8.07 -8.84
N LEU A 27 -0.89 8.20 -8.49
CA LEU A 27 -0.44 8.02 -7.12
C LEU A 27 -1.04 9.08 -6.22
N ARG A 28 -1.49 8.66 -5.07
CA ARG A 28 -1.88 9.60 -4.01
C ARG A 28 -0.67 10.42 -3.55
N PRO A 29 -0.88 11.64 -3.02
CA PRO A 29 0.20 12.46 -2.52
C PRO A 29 1.08 11.74 -1.49
N CYS A 30 2.37 11.98 -1.53
CA CYS A 30 3.37 11.46 -0.60
C CYS A 30 3.55 9.93 -0.59
N VAL A 31 2.87 9.15 -1.46
CA VAL A 31 2.94 7.68 -1.46
C VAL A 31 4.38 7.18 -1.51
N ILE A 32 5.20 7.66 -2.44
CA ILE A 32 6.58 7.18 -2.58
C ILE A 32 7.40 7.41 -1.30
N THR A 33 7.24 8.58 -0.70
CA THR A 33 7.89 8.92 0.57
C THR A 33 7.42 7.99 1.69
N GLN A 34 6.12 7.72 1.76
CA GLN A 34 5.55 6.83 2.78
C GLN A 34 6.01 5.38 2.58
N LEU A 35 5.97 4.86 1.36
CA LEU A 35 6.48 3.52 1.05
C LEU A 35 7.94 3.35 1.46
N ALA A 36 8.76 4.35 1.22
CA ALA A 36 10.15 4.34 1.63
C ALA A 36 10.35 4.34 3.14
N VAL A 37 9.53 5.07 3.86
CA VAL A 37 9.51 5.06 5.34
C VAL A 37 9.07 3.69 5.84
N LEU A 38 8.00 3.14 5.28
CA LEU A 38 7.46 1.83 5.66
C LEU A 38 8.49 0.71 5.44
N ALA A 39 9.20 0.69 4.32
CA ALA A 39 10.22 -0.31 4.02
C ALA A 39 11.37 -0.36 5.06
N ARG A 40 11.58 0.71 5.83
CA ARG A 40 12.59 0.75 6.89
C ARG A 40 12.16 0.05 8.16
N VAL A 41 10.87 0.16 8.50
CA VAL A 41 10.33 -0.31 9.79
C VAL A 41 9.53 -1.60 9.67
N TYR A 42 9.06 -1.93 8.47
CA TYR A 42 8.28 -3.13 8.17
C TYR A 42 8.95 -3.98 7.10
N ASP A 43 8.61 -5.27 7.10
CA ASP A 43 8.85 -6.19 5.99
C ASP A 43 7.64 -6.08 5.04
N CYS A 44 7.72 -5.14 4.09
CA CYS A 44 6.61 -4.80 3.22
C CYS A 44 6.34 -5.87 2.16
N CYS A 45 5.06 -6.14 1.89
CA CYS A 45 4.61 -7.13 0.93
C CYS A 45 3.39 -6.60 0.16
N TRP A 46 3.48 -6.57 -1.17
CA TRP A 46 2.33 -6.29 -2.01
C TRP A 46 1.28 -7.40 -1.89
N LEU A 47 0.07 -7.07 -1.51
CA LEU A 47 -1.08 -7.96 -1.46
C LEU A 47 -2.19 -7.38 -2.34
N THR A 48 -2.08 -7.58 -3.64
CA THR A 48 -2.88 -6.90 -4.65
C THR A 48 -3.27 -7.84 -5.79
N MET A 49 -4.25 -7.40 -6.57
CA MET A 49 -4.63 -8.06 -7.83
C MET A 49 -3.65 -7.77 -8.97
N TRP A 50 -2.79 -6.76 -8.84
CA TRP A 50 -1.83 -6.40 -9.88
C TRP A 50 -0.73 -7.46 -10.01
N PRO A 51 -0.30 -7.80 -11.25
CA PRO A 51 0.84 -8.68 -11.44
C PRO A 51 2.13 -7.95 -11.03
N TYR A 52 3.05 -8.66 -10.39
CA TYR A 52 4.35 -8.07 -10.02
C TYR A 52 5.18 -7.70 -11.25
N ARG A 53 5.21 -8.58 -12.26
CA ARG A 53 5.87 -8.38 -13.56
C ARG A 53 4.86 -8.59 -14.68
N GLU A 54 5.20 -8.05 -15.86
CA GLU A 54 4.38 -8.26 -17.05
C GLU A 54 4.08 -9.74 -17.27
N PRO A 55 2.82 -10.14 -17.34
CA PRO A 55 2.48 -11.50 -17.66
C PRO A 55 2.97 -11.81 -19.10
N ARG A 56 3.53 -12.99 -19.30
CA ARG A 56 3.96 -13.44 -20.65
C ARG A 56 2.80 -13.42 -21.67
N ARG A 57 1.57 -13.46 -21.20
CA ARG A 57 0.34 -13.26 -21.98
C ARG A 57 -0.57 -12.31 -21.20
N PRO A 58 -0.78 -11.07 -21.66
CA PRO A 58 -1.62 -10.13 -20.96
C PRO A 58 -3.04 -10.70 -20.83
N LYS A 59 -3.57 -10.75 -19.61
CA LYS A 59 -4.99 -10.98 -19.37
C LYS A 59 -5.69 -9.64 -19.56
N ALA A 60 -6.77 -9.62 -20.31
CA ALA A 60 -7.49 -8.45 -20.81
C ALA A 60 -7.90 -7.39 -19.74
N ARG A 61 -7.74 -7.66 -18.46
CA ARG A 61 -8.19 -6.77 -17.38
C ARG A 61 -7.16 -5.73 -16.92
N TYR A 62 -5.89 -5.84 -17.30
CA TYR A 62 -4.81 -4.99 -16.80
C TYR A 62 -3.89 -4.50 -17.90
N ASP A 63 -4.36 -4.18 -19.07
CA ASP A 63 -3.63 -3.57 -20.21
C ASP A 63 -2.09 -3.79 -20.24
N GLY A 64 -1.60 -4.89 -19.65
CA GLY A 64 -0.20 -5.26 -19.60
C GLY A 64 0.66 -4.54 -18.54
N MET A 65 0.10 -3.61 -17.76
CA MET A 65 0.87 -2.90 -16.74
C MET A 65 1.08 -3.76 -15.50
N SER A 66 2.32 -3.85 -15.03
CA SER A 66 2.72 -4.49 -13.78
C SER A 66 3.14 -3.47 -12.74
N ILE A 67 3.27 -3.93 -11.47
CA ILE A 67 3.80 -3.09 -10.39
C ILE A 67 5.18 -2.54 -10.77
N VAL A 68 6.04 -3.37 -11.35
CA VAL A 68 7.40 -2.95 -11.75
C VAL A 68 7.34 -1.87 -12.81
N THR A 69 6.50 -2.03 -13.84
CA THR A 69 6.34 -1.03 -14.90
C THR A 69 5.74 0.26 -14.34
N MET A 70 4.70 0.17 -13.52
CA MET A 70 4.08 1.33 -12.90
C MET A 70 5.10 2.13 -12.09
N MET A 71 5.81 1.51 -11.17
CA MET A 71 6.74 2.21 -10.29
C MET A 71 7.92 2.80 -11.04
N ARG A 72 8.50 2.06 -11.98
CA ARG A 72 9.68 2.52 -12.74
C ARG A 72 9.33 3.53 -13.83
N CYS A 73 8.35 3.21 -14.68
CA CYS A 73 8.10 4.00 -15.89
C CYS A 73 7.22 5.22 -15.63
N LEU A 74 6.23 5.11 -14.74
CA LEU A 74 5.33 6.22 -14.45
C LEU A 74 5.84 7.12 -13.32
N TYR A 75 6.54 6.55 -12.33
CA TYR A 75 6.91 7.27 -11.11
C TYR A 75 8.41 7.33 -10.86
N GLY A 76 9.22 6.79 -11.78
CA GLY A 76 10.68 6.92 -11.75
C GLY A 76 11.35 6.29 -10.52
N THR A 77 10.72 5.30 -9.90
CA THR A 77 11.23 4.69 -8.67
C THR A 77 11.34 3.16 -8.76
N ASN A 78 12.29 2.60 -8.03
CA ASN A 78 12.47 1.16 -7.85
C ASN A 78 12.08 0.71 -6.44
N ILE A 79 11.28 1.48 -5.71
CA ILE A 79 10.88 1.16 -4.34
C ILE A 79 10.23 -0.24 -4.23
N ASN A 80 9.54 -0.67 -5.29
CA ASN A 80 8.95 -2.00 -5.41
C ASN A 80 9.97 -3.13 -5.25
N GLU A 81 11.26 -2.92 -5.55
CA GLU A 81 12.31 -3.93 -5.41
C GLU A 81 12.63 -4.25 -3.94
N GLN A 82 12.23 -3.38 -3.02
CA GLN A 82 12.36 -3.57 -1.58
C GLN A 82 11.17 -4.31 -0.96
N PHE A 83 10.13 -4.59 -1.74
CA PHE A 83 8.91 -5.20 -1.26
C PHE A 83 8.80 -6.63 -1.78
N ARG A 84 8.32 -7.53 -0.91
CA ARG A 84 7.89 -8.85 -1.32
C ARG A 84 6.59 -8.75 -2.12
N TYR A 85 6.22 -9.82 -2.79
CA TYR A 85 4.95 -9.95 -3.47
C TYR A 85 4.23 -11.19 -2.95
N ALA A 86 2.98 -11.04 -2.58
CA ALA A 86 2.13 -12.12 -2.13
C ALA A 86 1.50 -12.83 -3.35
N GLU A 87 1.86 -14.09 -3.54
CA GLU A 87 1.14 -14.96 -4.46
C GLU A 87 -0.01 -15.59 -3.67
N TRP A 88 -1.20 -15.03 -3.81
CA TRP A 88 -2.39 -15.50 -3.11
C TRP A 88 -3.42 -16.09 -4.07
N ASP A 89 -4.24 -17.02 -3.55
CA ASP A 89 -5.30 -17.66 -4.32
C ASP A 89 -6.49 -16.69 -4.45
N ARG A 90 -6.73 -16.25 -5.68
CA ARG A 90 -7.79 -15.28 -6.00
C ARG A 90 -9.19 -15.87 -5.91
N ASP A 91 -9.29 -17.19 -5.94
CA ASP A 91 -10.55 -17.94 -5.83
C ASP A 91 -10.81 -18.38 -4.38
N HIS A 92 -9.95 -17.98 -3.43
CA HIS A 92 -10.15 -18.28 -2.02
C HIS A 92 -11.44 -17.64 -1.50
N PRO A 93 -12.32 -18.36 -0.80
CA PRO A 93 -13.63 -17.86 -0.37
C PRO A 93 -13.54 -16.64 0.57
N GLU A 94 -12.44 -16.51 1.30
CA GLU A 94 -12.15 -15.39 2.20
C GLU A 94 -11.28 -14.31 1.54
N GLY A 95 -11.05 -14.38 0.22
CA GLY A 95 -10.24 -13.43 -0.50
C GLY A 95 -8.82 -13.27 0.03
N LYS A 96 -8.33 -12.04 0.09
CA LYS A 96 -7.01 -11.71 0.65
C LYS A 96 -6.93 -12.00 2.16
N ALA A 97 -8.05 -11.99 2.89
CA ALA A 97 -8.08 -12.34 4.31
C ALA A 97 -7.63 -13.77 4.53
N GLY A 98 -8.03 -14.73 3.69
CA GLY A 98 -7.57 -16.11 3.76
C GLY A 98 -6.04 -16.25 3.62
N PHE A 99 -5.41 -15.36 2.84
CA PHE A 99 -3.96 -15.33 2.72
C PHE A 99 -3.26 -14.84 3.99
N VAL A 100 -3.75 -13.78 4.62
CA VAL A 100 -3.10 -13.21 5.83
C VAL A 100 -3.39 -14.03 7.08
N LEU A 101 -4.46 -14.83 7.08
CA LEU A 101 -4.89 -15.69 8.19
C LEU A 101 -4.35 -17.12 8.11
N ARG A 102 -3.68 -17.52 7.01
CA ARG A 102 -3.17 -18.88 6.87
C ARG A 102 -2.22 -19.25 8.01
N GLU A 103 -2.13 -20.54 8.33
CA GLU A 103 -1.38 -21.06 9.48
C GLU A 103 0.12 -20.67 9.47
N ASP A 104 0.73 -20.61 8.28
CA ASP A 104 2.13 -20.26 8.08
C ASP A 104 2.37 -18.75 7.95
N ALA A 105 1.32 -17.91 8.04
CA ALA A 105 1.46 -16.47 7.99
C ALA A 105 2.32 -15.93 9.14
N PRO A 106 3.06 -14.82 8.93
CA PRO A 106 3.71 -14.14 10.03
C PRO A 106 2.69 -13.79 11.12
N LYS A 107 3.05 -14.02 12.40
CA LYS A 107 2.14 -13.71 13.53
C LYS A 107 2.01 -12.21 13.82
N ASP A 108 3.01 -11.44 13.45
CA ASP A 108 3.04 -9.99 13.63
C ASP A 108 2.96 -9.33 12.26
N TRP A 109 1.75 -8.90 11.91
CA TRP A 109 1.45 -8.29 10.63
C TRP A 109 0.40 -7.17 10.77
N TYR A 110 0.38 -6.28 9.78
CA TYR A 110 -0.66 -5.28 9.52
C TYR A 110 -1.02 -5.32 8.04
N TRP A 111 -2.19 -4.80 7.70
CA TRP A 111 -2.68 -4.76 6.33
C TRP A 111 -3.34 -3.42 6.04
N ILE A 112 -2.80 -2.66 5.04
CA ILE A 112 -3.39 -1.44 4.51
C ILE A 112 -4.08 -1.78 3.19
N GLU A 113 -5.37 -1.50 3.12
CA GLU A 113 -6.26 -1.78 2.00
C GLU A 113 -7.34 -0.70 1.94
N ASP A 114 -7.99 -0.50 0.79
CA ASP A 114 -9.27 0.18 0.69
C ASP A 114 -10.36 -0.59 1.47
N PRO A 115 -11.64 -0.18 1.52
CA PRO A 115 -12.64 -0.89 2.29
C PRO A 115 -12.76 -2.37 1.90
N LEU A 116 -12.50 -3.25 2.85
CA LEU A 116 -12.59 -4.69 2.68
C LEU A 116 -13.99 -5.13 2.25
N PHE A 117 -14.05 -6.19 1.47
CA PHE A 117 -15.30 -6.90 1.24
C PHE A 117 -15.85 -7.48 2.55
N LYS A 118 -17.17 -7.63 2.62
CA LYS A 118 -17.85 -8.12 3.82
C LYS A 118 -17.30 -9.47 4.29
N TYR A 119 -17.06 -10.40 3.38
CA TYR A 119 -16.51 -11.73 3.71
C TYR A 119 -15.08 -11.66 4.29
N GLU A 120 -14.25 -10.71 3.85
CA GLU A 120 -12.91 -10.49 4.40
C GLU A 120 -12.98 -9.89 5.81
N GLN A 121 -13.90 -8.95 6.03
CA GLN A 121 -14.13 -8.39 7.37
C GLN A 121 -14.62 -9.46 8.34
N GLU A 122 -15.55 -10.32 7.91
CA GLU A 122 -16.09 -11.41 8.70
C GLU A 122 -14.99 -12.43 9.07
N ALA A 123 -14.11 -12.78 8.11
CA ALA A 123 -12.99 -13.68 8.36
C ALA A 123 -11.99 -13.09 9.36
N LEU A 124 -11.60 -11.83 9.22
CA LEU A 124 -10.71 -11.16 10.17
C LEU A 124 -11.34 -11.04 11.56
N ALA A 125 -12.63 -10.71 11.62
CA ALA A 125 -13.36 -10.61 12.90
C ALA A 125 -13.46 -11.96 13.61
N ALA A 126 -13.76 -13.04 12.88
CA ALA A 126 -13.81 -14.40 13.43
C ALA A 126 -12.44 -14.85 13.98
N ALA A 127 -11.35 -14.43 13.34
CA ALA A 127 -9.99 -14.68 13.81
C ALA A 127 -9.52 -13.75 14.94
N GLY A 128 -10.31 -12.72 15.31
CA GLY A 128 -9.91 -11.71 16.30
C GLY A 128 -8.78 -10.79 15.81
N MET A 129 -8.65 -10.61 14.48
CA MET A 129 -7.53 -9.88 13.85
C MET A 129 -7.97 -8.61 13.09
N LEU A 130 -9.23 -8.17 13.27
CA LEU A 130 -9.75 -6.99 12.57
C LEU A 130 -8.99 -5.71 12.92
N ASP A 131 -8.40 -5.63 14.11
CA ASP A 131 -7.54 -4.54 14.55
C ASP A 131 -6.21 -4.43 13.77
N ARG A 132 -5.82 -5.47 13.03
CA ARG A 132 -4.64 -5.49 12.16
C ARG A 132 -4.90 -4.86 10.79
N TYR A 133 -6.16 -4.73 10.41
CA TYR A 133 -6.55 -4.04 9.19
C TYR A 133 -6.63 -2.52 9.40
N ILE A 134 -6.17 -1.77 8.42
CA ILE A 134 -6.17 -0.31 8.41
C ILE A 134 -6.72 0.16 7.08
N CYS A 135 -7.84 0.87 7.12
CA CYS A 135 -8.51 1.36 5.93
C CYS A 135 -7.75 2.55 5.33
N ALA A 136 -7.34 2.42 4.08
CA ALA A 136 -6.94 3.55 3.27
C ALA A 136 -8.20 4.13 2.62
N GLU A 137 -8.86 5.10 3.27
CA GLU A 137 -10.09 5.72 2.76
C GLU A 137 -9.97 6.06 1.26
N PRO A 138 -10.78 5.47 0.37
CA PRO A 138 -10.63 5.65 -1.07
C PRO A 138 -10.99 7.07 -1.54
N ARG A 139 -11.79 7.78 -0.75
CA ARG A 139 -12.23 9.14 -1.08
C ARG A 139 -11.18 10.17 -0.66
N GLY A 140 -10.74 10.95 -1.65
CA GLY A 140 -9.79 12.04 -1.42
C GLY A 140 -8.32 11.60 -1.45
N PRO A 141 -7.41 12.59 -1.51
CA PRO A 141 -6.00 12.35 -1.80
C PRO A 141 -5.21 11.75 -0.64
N TRP A 142 -5.65 11.93 0.59
CA TRP A 142 -4.85 11.67 1.80
C TRP A 142 -5.11 10.31 2.44
N GLY A 143 -5.95 9.45 1.84
CA GLY A 143 -6.34 8.16 2.43
C GLY A 143 -5.15 7.29 2.83
N PHE A 144 -4.15 7.14 1.95
CA PHE A 144 -2.95 6.35 2.26
C PHE A 144 -2.10 7.00 3.37
N LEU A 145 -1.90 8.32 3.34
CA LEU A 145 -1.14 9.03 4.39
C LEU A 145 -1.81 8.87 5.76
N ASN A 146 -3.13 8.97 5.82
CA ASN A 146 -3.89 8.79 7.05
C ASN A 146 -3.77 7.34 7.56
N ALA A 147 -3.85 6.36 6.67
CA ALA A 147 -3.65 4.95 7.02
C ALA A 147 -2.24 4.68 7.57
N VAL A 148 -1.21 5.29 7.01
CA VAL A 148 0.18 5.19 7.52
C VAL A 148 0.30 5.82 8.91
N ASN A 149 -0.32 6.97 9.15
CA ASN A 149 -0.33 7.59 10.48
C ASN A 149 -1.04 6.71 11.52
N GLU A 150 -2.16 6.11 11.14
CA GLU A 150 -2.90 5.17 11.98
C GLU A 150 -2.08 3.90 12.28
N LEU A 151 -1.41 3.33 11.27
CA LEU A 151 -0.48 2.21 11.43
C LEU A 151 0.60 2.51 12.47
N PHE A 152 1.23 3.67 12.40
CA PHE A 152 2.25 4.05 13.38
C PHE A 152 1.68 4.20 14.78
N SER A 153 0.48 4.78 14.91
CA SER A 153 -0.22 4.88 16.19
C SER A 153 -0.51 3.50 16.79
N ARG A 154 -1.10 2.58 16.00
CA ARG A 154 -1.47 1.23 16.46
C ARG A 154 -0.25 0.35 16.78
N SER A 155 0.81 0.45 16.00
CA SER A 155 2.02 -0.36 16.17
C SER A 155 3.00 0.18 17.21
N GLY A 156 2.70 1.33 17.83
CA GLY A 156 3.59 2.01 18.77
C GLY A 156 4.90 2.50 18.15
N LYS A 157 4.95 2.60 16.81
CA LYS A 157 6.10 3.14 16.08
C LYS A 157 6.02 4.67 16.08
N SER A 158 7.18 5.30 16.07
CA SER A 158 7.28 6.76 16.06
C SER A 158 8.21 7.25 14.93
N ALA A 159 8.13 8.54 14.62
CA ALA A 159 9.07 9.18 13.70
C ALA A 159 10.55 8.99 14.16
N ASN A 160 10.79 8.76 15.45
CA ASN A 160 12.14 8.49 15.97
C ASN A 160 12.63 7.08 15.60
N ASP A 161 11.73 6.09 15.46
CA ASP A 161 12.09 4.76 15.00
C ASP A 161 12.59 4.79 13.56
N ILE A 162 12.03 5.67 12.74
CA ILE A 162 12.45 5.92 11.36
C ILE A 162 13.87 6.48 11.33
N LYS A 163 14.19 7.43 12.21
CA LYS A 163 15.53 8.04 12.31
C LYS A 163 16.59 7.04 12.78
N ARG A 164 16.23 6.10 13.65
CA ARG A 164 17.16 5.08 14.19
C ARG A 164 17.57 4.02 13.17
N VAL A 165 16.77 3.76 12.16
CA VAL A 165 17.02 2.69 11.17
C VAL A 165 18.01 3.10 10.07
N GLY A 166 18.57 4.31 10.15
CA GLY A 166 19.68 4.75 9.28
C GLY A 166 19.29 5.87 8.32
N GLY A 167 20.29 6.65 7.95
CA GLY A 167 20.20 7.92 7.27
C GLY A 167 19.22 7.99 6.09
N LYS A 168 18.87 9.22 5.70
CA LYS A 168 18.07 9.55 4.51
C LYS A 168 18.58 8.72 3.31
N PRO A 169 17.76 7.95 2.60
CA PRO A 169 18.18 7.38 1.33
C PRO A 169 18.51 8.51 0.36
N GLU A 170 19.51 8.35 -0.49
CA GLU A 170 19.92 9.35 -1.48
C GLU A 170 18.75 9.84 -2.37
N TRP A 171 17.79 8.94 -2.64
CA TRP A 171 16.60 9.25 -3.42
C TRP A 171 15.50 9.98 -2.63
N PHE A 172 15.57 10.06 -1.29
CA PHE A 172 14.58 10.75 -0.47
C PHE A 172 14.54 12.26 -0.75
N ASP A 173 15.69 12.85 -1.07
CA ASP A 173 15.76 14.27 -1.44
C ASP A 173 15.17 14.53 -2.84
N GLN A 174 15.21 13.56 -3.73
CA GLN A 174 14.59 13.64 -5.04
C GLN A 174 13.07 13.54 -4.99
N VAL A 175 12.50 12.79 -4.05
CA VAL A 175 11.06 12.60 -3.87
C VAL A 175 10.42 13.74 -3.07
N ALA A 176 11.15 14.33 -2.14
CA ALA A 176 10.66 15.50 -1.38
C ALA A 176 10.42 16.74 -2.26
N ILE A 177 10.94 16.75 -3.49
CA ILE A 177 10.77 17.83 -4.47
C ILE A 177 9.53 17.60 -5.36
N ALA A 178 9.07 16.38 -5.51
CA ALA A 178 7.81 16.09 -6.17
C ALA A 178 6.67 16.43 -5.19
N GLY A 179 6.17 17.65 -5.29
CA GLY A 179 4.91 18.05 -4.66
C GLY A 179 3.77 17.11 -5.05
N PRO A 180 2.57 17.29 -4.50
CA PRO A 180 1.42 16.50 -4.90
C PRO A 180 1.33 16.52 -6.42
N SER A 181 0.98 15.36 -7.01
CA SER A 181 0.76 15.27 -8.46
C SER A 181 -0.07 16.49 -8.91
N PRO A 182 0.30 17.16 -9.99
CA PRO A 182 -0.41 18.34 -10.47
C PRO A 182 -1.90 18.09 -10.77
N HIS A 183 -2.29 16.82 -10.79
CA HIS A 183 -3.67 16.39 -11.03
C HIS A 183 -4.55 16.35 -9.76
N TRP A 184 -3.96 16.42 -8.56
CA TRP A 184 -4.74 16.46 -7.33
C TRP A 184 -5.18 17.88 -6.99
N PRO A 185 -6.47 18.12 -6.70
CA PRO A 185 -6.94 19.44 -6.27
C PRO A 185 -6.23 19.87 -4.99
N ALA A 186 -5.90 21.15 -4.89
CA ALA A 186 -5.29 21.71 -3.70
C ALA A 186 -6.16 21.40 -2.47
N ALA A 187 -5.53 20.98 -1.37
CA ALA A 187 -6.23 20.76 -0.11
C ALA A 187 -6.90 22.07 0.31
N GLY A 188 -8.23 22.15 0.20
CA GLY A 188 -8.98 23.33 0.63
C GLY A 188 -10.26 23.67 -0.16
N GLY A 189 -10.51 23.01 -1.29
CA GLY A 189 -11.75 23.19 -2.05
C GLY A 189 -12.78 22.13 -1.70
N GLY A 190 -13.41 22.22 -0.53
CA GLY A 190 -14.68 21.54 -0.32
C GLY A 190 -15.75 22.22 -1.19
N PRO A 191 -16.73 21.49 -1.75
CA PRO A 191 -17.87 22.12 -2.38
C PRO A 191 -18.63 22.95 -1.33
N GLU A 192 -18.90 24.23 -1.66
CA GLU A 192 -19.90 25.03 -0.98
C GLU A 192 -21.31 24.43 -1.15
#